data_9390f24ecf0f4fb53b770e8e52103406
#
_entry.id   9390f24ecf0f4fb53b770e8e52103406
#
_cell.length_a   1.000
_cell.length_b   1.000
_cell.length_c   1.000
_cell.angle_alpha   90.00
_cell.angle_beta   90.00
_cell.angle_gamma   90.00
#
_symmetry.space_group_name_H-M   'P 1'
#
loop_
_entity.id
_entity.type
_entity.pdbx_description
1 polymer ?
#
loop_
_entity_poly.entity_id
_entity_poly.type
_entity_poly.pdbx_seq_one_letter_code
_entity_poly.pdbx_strand_id
1 'polypeptide(L)'
;VEKFYIFFDPWFSLFKYKPKNSDTEYGVGWLPLGGYCKISGMIDESMDTEQMKQPAQPWEFRSKPAWQRLLVMIGGVLMNFLLALFIYSMILYTWGDSYVALKDMTYGMKFNEHAQEIGFRDGDILKSADGKELERFNMDLLRDIVEAREVTVLRDGQEKKILMPELSLLDIAKEDPLFMGTLHPNVVDSVLAGGSFAKAGIQKGDSLIAFNDVPLNSWNDFMNEMSDLRVKAELAQQTTASFSLVYSR
;
A
#
# COMPACT_ATOMS: atom_id res chain seq x y z
N VAL A 1 22.64 -24.65 -22.80
CA VAL A 1 22.13 -25.04 -21.48
C VAL A 1 22.42 -26.51 -21.28
N GLU A 2 23.08 -26.88 -20.18
CA GLU A 2 23.38 -28.27 -19.85
C GLU A 2 22.24 -28.91 -19.07
N LYS A 3 21.74 -28.19 -18.05
CA LYS A 3 20.63 -28.67 -17.20
C LYS A 3 19.61 -27.57 -17.03
N PHE A 4 18.33 -27.96 -17.02
CA PHE A 4 17.20 -27.12 -16.68
C PHE A 4 16.29 -27.88 -15.74
N TYR A 5 16.19 -27.41 -14.50
CA TYR A 5 15.41 -28.06 -13.45
C TYR A 5 14.41 -27.07 -12.84
N ILE A 6 13.15 -27.51 -12.74
CA ILE A 6 12.08 -26.68 -12.16
C ILE A 6 12.25 -26.57 -10.65
N PHE A 7 12.65 -27.68 -9.97
CA PHE A 7 12.95 -27.70 -8.54
C PHE A 7 14.36 -28.19 -8.31
N PHE A 8 14.93 -27.88 -7.14
CA PHE A 8 16.26 -28.38 -6.77
C PHE A 8 16.27 -29.88 -6.58
N ASP A 9 17.37 -30.53 -7.00
CA ASP A 9 17.57 -31.97 -6.91
C ASP A 9 18.87 -32.34 -6.16
N PRO A 10 19.06 -31.91 -4.89
CA PRO A 10 20.34 -32.08 -4.20
C PRO A 10 20.81 -33.52 -4.07
N TRP A 11 19.90 -34.49 -4.06
CA TRP A 11 20.22 -35.91 -3.92
C TRP A 11 19.60 -36.78 -5.03
N PHE A 12 18.35 -36.51 -5.42
CA PHE A 12 17.67 -37.22 -6.50
C PHE A 12 16.66 -36.35 -7.21
N SER A 13 16.35 -36.70 -8.46
CA SER A 13 15.34 -36.03 -9.24
C SER A 13 14.10 -36.92 -9.36
N LEU A 14 12.90 -36.34 -9.28
CA LEU A 14 11.63 -37.05 -9.47
C LEU A 14 11.47 -37.47 -10.94
N PHE A 15 11.90 -36.64 -11.85
CA PHE A 15 11.80 -36.87 -13.29
C PHE A 15 13.00 -36.28 -14.01
N LYS A 16 13.55 -37.04 -15.01
CA LYS A 16 14.62 -36.60 -15.91
C LYS A 16 14.27 -36.95 -17.33
N TYR A 17 14.49 -36.01 -18.23
CA TYR A 17 14.28 -36.20 -19.65
C TYR A 17 15.40 -35.54 -20.47
N LYS A 18 16.06 -36.31 -21.30
CA LYS A 18 17.06 -35.80 -22.25
C LYS A 18 16.61 -36.11 -23.66
N PRO A 19 16.22 -35.10 -24.48
CA PRO A 19 15.85 -35.30 -25.88
C PRO A 19 17.02 -35.86 -26.69
N LYS A 20 16.76 -36.74 -27.64
CA LYS A 20 17.80 -37.37 -28.48
C LYS A 20 18.60 -36.39 -29.33
N ASN A 21 18.02 -35.21 -29.62
CA ASN A 21 18.62 -34.16 -30.45
C ASN A 21 19.09 -32.92 -29.66
N SER A 22 19.19 -33.02 -28.32
CA SER A 22 19.61 -31.92 -27.45
C SER A 22 20.57 -32.41 -26.39
N ASP A 23 21.60 -31.61 -26.12
CA ASP A 23 22.51 -31.86 -25.02
C ASP A 23 21.97 -31.41 -23.66
N THR A 24 20.80 -30.72 -23.67
CA THR A 24 20.14 -30.23 -22.45
C THR A 24 19.37 -31.33 -21.75
N GLU A 25 19.62 -31.52 -20.45
CA GLU A 25 18.85 -32.35 -19.56
C GLU A 25 17.77 -31.52 -18.86
N TYR A 26 16.53 -31.93 -18.99
CA TYR A 26 15.38 -31.33 -18.32
C TYR A 26 14.97 -32.22 -17.15
N GLY A 27 14.68 -31.60 -15.98
CA GLY A 27 14.30 -32.36 -14.82
C GLY A 27 13.35 -31.64 -13.87
N VAL A 28 12.79 -32.43 -12.98
CA VAL A 28 11.99 -31.94 -11.86
C VAL A 28 12.64 -32.50 -10.60
N GLY A 29 13.20 -31.64 -9.78
CA GLY A 29 13.73 -31.99 -8.46
C GLY A 29 12.59 -32.25 -7.46
N TRP A 30 12.94 -32.70 -6.30
CA TRP A 30 11.97 -32.96 -5.23
C TRP A 30 11.79 -31.78 -4.26
N LEU A 31 12.72 -30.81 -4.26
CA LEU A 31 12.74 -29.71 -3.31
C LEU A 31 12.14 -28.43 -3.92
N PRO A 32 10.90 -28.03 -3.57
CA PRO A 32 10.18 -26.94 -4.21
C PRO A 32 10.59 -25.53 -3.71
N LEU A 33 11.89 -25.30 -3.48
CA LEU A 33 12.44 -24.02 -3.04
C LEU A 33 12.98 -23.15 -4.19
N GLY A 34 12.80 -23.59 -5.44
CA GLY A 34 13.26 -22.92 -6.64
C GLY A 34 13.85 -23.91 -7.63
N GLY A 35 14.15 -23.46 -8.83
CA GLY A 35 14.80 -24.23 -9.87
C GLY A 35 16.15 -23.67 -10.23
N TYR A 36 16.87 -24.34 -11.11
CA TYR A 36 18.16 -23.87 -11.62
C TYR A 36 18.36 -24.18 -13.10
N CYS A 37 19.22 -23.41 -13.71
CA CYS A 37 19.62 -23.58 -15.09
C CYS A 37 21.15 -23.56 -15.17
N LYS A 38 21.78 -24.70 -15.50
CA LYS A 38 23.23 -24.77 -15.70
C LYS A 38 23.58 -24.37 -17.13
N ILE A 39 24.37 -23.31 -17.28
CA ILE A 39 24.82 -22.81 -18.58
C ILE A 39 26.28 -23.19 -18.78
N SER A 40 26.59 -23.86 -19.90
CA SER A 40 27.95 -24.28 -20.27
C SER A 40 28.92 -23.08 -20.35
N GLY A 41 30.03 -23.16 -19.67
CA GLY A 41 31.06 -22.10 -19.65
C GLY A 41 30.71 -20.84 -18.87
N MET A 42 29.75 -20.92 -17.95
CA MET A 42 29.41 -19.89 -16.96
C MET A 42 29.72 -20.42 -15.57
N ILE A 43 30.36 -19.62 -14.74
CA ILE A 43 30.51 -19.92 -13.31
C ILE A 43 29.18 -19.54 -12.65
N ASP A 44 28.45 -20.54 -12.24
CA ASP A 44 27.23 -20.41 -11.47
C ASP A 44 27.44 -20.86 -10.01
N GLU A 45 26.38 -20.99 -9.26
CA GLU A 45 26.40 -21.42 -7.86
C GLU A 45 27.01 -22.84 -7.67
N SER A 46 27.12 -23.64 -8.76
CA SER A 46 27.76 -24.95 -8.73
C SER A 46 29.30 -24.92 -8.65
N MET A 47 29.89 -23.73 -8.78
CA MET A 47 31.36 -23.50 -8.72
C MET A 47 32.20 -24.50 -9.56
N ASP A 48 31.72 -24.89 -10.73
CA ASP A 48 32.41 -25.86 -11.60
C ASP A 48 33.61 -25.18 -12.28
N THR A 49 34.67 -24.95 -11.49
CA THR A 49 35.92 -24.31 -11.95
C THR A 49 36.78 -25.20 -12.82
N GLU A 50 36.53 -26.53 -12.82
CA GLU A 50 37.34 -27.46 -13.64
C GLU A 50 37.05 -27.30 -15.13
N GLN A 51 35.79 -27.05 -15.49
CA GLN A 51 35.36 -26.74 -16.86
C GLN A 51 36.08 -25.49 -17.41
N MET A 52 36.36 -24.53 -16.55
CA MET A 52 36.97 -23.26 -16.93
C MET A 52 38.47 -23.39 -17.26
N LYS A 53 39.12 -24.45 -16.82
CA LYS A 53 40.55 -24.73 -17.12
C LYS A 53 40.77 -25.24 -18.56
N GLN A 54 39.72 -25.73 -19.21
CA GLN A 54 39.76 -26.22 -20.58
C GLN A 54 39.62 -25.07 -21.61
N PRO A 55 40.11 -25.21 -22.84
CA PRO A 55 39.89 -24.24 -23.89
C PRO A 55 38.38 -24.01 -24.14
N ALA A 56 37.99 -22.73 -24.34
CA ALA A 56 36.59 -22.37 -24.57
C ALA A 56 36.05 -23.02 -25.86
N GLN A 57 34.92 -23.68 -25.75
CA GLN A 57 34.23 -24.27 -26.88
C GLN A 57 33.29 -23.24 -27.55
N PRO A 58 33.02 -23.35 -28.88
CA PRO A 58 32.20 -22.38 -29.59
C PRO A 58 30.72 -22.22 -29.07
N TRP A 59 30.21 -23.21 -28.39
CA TRP A 59 28.85 -23.20 -27.81
C TRP A 59 28.77 -22.69 -26.38
N GLU A 60 29.91 -22.48 -25.71
CA GLU A 60 29.97 -22.02 -24.35
C GLU A 60 29.62 -20.53 -24.21
N PHE A 61 29.06 -20.14 -23.07
CA PHE A 61 28.70 -18.75 -22.72
C PHE A 61 29.90 -17.80 -22.88
N ARG A 62 31.10 -18.21 -22.41
CA ARG A 62 32.31 -17.38 -22.45
C ARG A 62 32.85 -17.12 -23.88
N SER A 63 32.46 -17.95 -24.85
CA SER A 63 32.86 -17.77 -26.25
C SER A 63 31.94 -16.83 -27.03
N LYS A 64 30.78 -16.46 -26.47
CA LYS A 64 29.79 -15.62 -27.14
C LYS A 64 30.12 -14.14 -27.04
N PRO A 65 29.72 -13.32 -28.03
CA PRO A 65 29.93 -11.88 -27.99
C PRO A 65 29.20 -11.24 -26.81
N ALA A 66 29.70 -10.09 -26.34
CA ALA A 66 29.23 -9.44 -25.11
C ALA A 66 27.71 -9.20 -25.05
N TRP A 67 27.11 -8.80 -26.19
CA TRP A 67 25.66 -8.54 -26.24
C TRP A 67 24.80 -9.80 -26.02
N GLN A 68 25.26 -10.98 -26.52
CA GLN A 68 24.55 -12.25 -26.26
C GLN A 68 24.67 -12.68 -24.80
N ARG A 69 25.85 -12.48 -24.21
CA ARG A 69 26.06 -12.73 -22.78
C ARG A 69 25.17 -11.81 -21.91
N LEU A 70 25.08 -10.54 -22.30
CA LEU A 70 24.22 -9.57 -21.64
C LEU A 70 22.74 -10.01 -21.68
N LEU A 71 22.25 -10.45 -22.85
CA LEU A 71 20.87 -10.95 -22.97
C LEU A 71 20.57 -12.14 -22.06
N VAL A 72 21.52 -13.08 -21.95
CA VAL A 72 21.36 -14.24 -21.06
C VAL A 72 21.29 -13.79 -19.60
N MET A 73 22.16 -12.87 -19.18
CA MET A 73 22.19 -12.36 -17.79
C MET A 73 20.93 -11.55 -17.44
N ILE A 74 20.46 -10.71 -18.35
CA ILE A 74 19.26 -9.88 -18.14
C ILE A 74 17.97 -10.71 -18.28
N GLY A 75 18.03 -11.83 -19.03
CA GLY A 75 16.85 -12.62 -19.38
C GLY A 75 15.97 -13.01 -18.19
N GLY A 76 16.57 -13.42 -17.07
CA GLY A 76 15.82 -13.77 -15.85
C GLY A 76 15.07 -12.58 -15.27
N VAL A 77 15.74 -11.45 -15.12
CA VAL A 77 15.14 -10.21 -14.60
C VAL A 77 14.06 -9.69 -15.55
N LEU A 78 14.32 -9.73 -16.87
CA LEU A 78 13.36 -9.31 -17.88
C LEU A 78 12.08 -10.16 -17.84
N MET A 79 12.20 -11.47 -17.72
CA MET A 79 11.03 -12.37 -17.63
C MET A 79 10.23 -12.14 -16.37
N ASN A 80 10.87 -11.90 -15.23
CA ASN A 80 10.19 -11.54 -14.00
C ASN A 80 9.44 -10.21 -14.14
N PHE A 81 10.05 -9.21 -14.78
CA PHE A 81 9.40 -7.92 -15.06
C PHE A 81 8.17 -8.09 -15.97
N LEU A 82 8.30 -8.85 -17.05
CA LEU A 82 7.18 -9.12 -17.98
C LEU A 82 6.05 -9.89 -17.28
N LEU A 83 6.41 -10.87 -16.43
CA LEU A 83 5.44 -11.62 -15.65
C LEU A 83 4.71 -10.72 -14.64
N ALA A 84 5.44 -9.86 -13.94
CA ALA A 84 4.85 -8.90 -13.01
C ALA A 84 3.89 -7.94 -13.74
N LEU A 85 4.30 -7.41 -14.89
CA LEU A 85 3.46 -6.55 -15.72
C LEU A 85 2.19 -7.28 -16.18
N PHE A 86 2.32 -8.54 -16.60
CA PHE A 86 1.18 -9.37 -17.02
C PHE A 86 0.21 -9.62 -15.87
N ILE A 87 0.71 -10.04 -14.71
CA ILE A 87 -0.12 -10.30 -13.51
C ILE A 87 -0.82 -9.01 -13.08
N TYR A 88 -0.10 -7.89 -13.02
CA TYR A 88 -0.68 -6.60 -12.63
C TYR A 88 -1.77 -6.15 -13.61
N SER A 89 -1.53 -6.31 -14.91
CA SER A 89 -2.54 -6.02 -15.94
C SER A 89 -3.77 -6.91 -15.80
N MET A 90 -3.60 -8.19 -15.49
CA MET A 90 -4.72 -9.10 -15.23
C MET A 90 -5.52 -8.72 -13.98
N ILE A 91 -4.83 -8.29 -12.91
CA ILE A 91 -5.48 -7.81 -11.69
C ILE A 91 -6.34 -6.58 -12.01
N LEU A 92 -5.77 -5.58 -12.70
CA LEU A 92 -6.50 -4.38 -13.09
C LEU A 92 -7.68 -4.70 -14.03
N TYR A 93 -7.49 -5.64 -14.96
CA TYR A 93 -8.56 -6.05 -15.87
C TYR A 93 -9.72 -6.76 -15.15
N THR A 94 -9.41 -7.59 -14.15
CA THR A 94 -10.41 -8.43 -13.45
C THR A 94 -11.14 -7.67 -12.35
N TRP A 95 -10.42 -6.89 -11.54
CA TRP A 95 -10.97 -6.18 -10.37
C TRP A 95 -11.10 -4.68 -10.60
N GLY A 96 -10.44 -4.13 -11.64
CA GLY A 96 -10.41 -2.70 -11.90
C GLY A 96 -9.61 -1.94 -10.85
N ASP A 97 -9.84 -0.63 -10.80
CA ASP A 97 -9.31 0.27 -9.77
C ASP A 97 -10.46 0.67 -8.86
N SER A 98 -10.34 0.39 -7.56
CA SER A 98 -11.33 0.79 -6.56
C SER A 98 -10.90 2.09 -5.88
N TYR A 99 -11.76 3.07 -5.87
CA TYR A 99 -11.53 4.35 -5.21
C TYR A 99 -12.80 4.82 -4.49
N VAL A 100 -12.62 5.68 -3.51
CA VAL A 100 -13.73 6.37 -2.86
C VAL A 100 -14.02 7.63 -3.66
N ALA A 101 -15.24 7.71 -4.20
CA ALA A 101 -15.68 8.92 -4.90
C ALA A 101 -16.07 9.99 -3.88
N LEU A 102 -15.58 11.22 -4.06
CA LEU A 102 -15.87 12.34 -3.14
C LEU A 102 -17.37 12.63 -3.04
N LYS A 103 -18.11 12.49 -4.13
CA LYS A 103 -19.57 12.67 -4.16
C LYS A 103 -20.35 11.65 -3.31
N ASP A 104 -19.75 10.48 -3.06
CA ASP A 104 -20.38 9.40 -2.29
C ASP A 104 -20.01 9.46 -0.78
N MET A 105 -19.20 10.47 -0.38
CA MET A 105 -18.84 10.71 1.01
C MET A 105 -20.01 11.37 1.76
N THR A 106 -20.91 10.54 2.28
CA THR A 106 -22.17 10.99 2.93
C THR A 106 -21.92 11.96 4.10
N TYR A 107 -20.83 11.78 4.84
CA TYR A 107 -20.49 12.61 6.00
C TYR A 107 -19.51 13.74 5.66
N GLY A 108 -19.00 13.80 4.41
CA GLY A 108 -18.01 14.78 3.99
C GLY A 108 -16.62 14.53 4.57
N MET A 109 -15.86 15.62 4.67
CA MET A 109 -14.47 15.61 5.10
C MET A 109 -14.30 16.10 6.53
N LYS A 110 -13.29 15.60 7.23
CA LYS A 110 -12.74 16.14 8.49
C LYS A 110 -11.55 17.05 8.15
N PHE A 111 -11.49 18.19 8.79
CA PHE A 111 -10.43 19.19 8.61
C PHE A 111 -9.76 19.50 9.94
N ASN A 112 -8.44 19.73 9.93
CA ASN A 112 -7.73 20.20 11.11
C ASN A 112 -7.97 21.71 11.37
N GLU A 113 -7.40 22.25 12.46
CA GLU A 113 -7.57 23.65 12.82
C GLU A 113 -7.07 24.61 11.74
N HIS A 114 -5.92 24.32 11.12
CA HIS A 114 -5.36 25.15 10.05
C HIS A 114 -6.29 25.20 8.82
N ALA A 115 -6.83 24.08 8.38
CA ALA A 115 -7.81 24.06 7.28
C ALA A 115 -9.08 24.82 7.66
N GLN A 116 -9.54 24.73 8.92
CA GLN A 116 -10.69 25.46 9.40
C GLN A 116 -10.46 26.98 9.47
N GLU A 117 -9.26 27.43 9.79
CA GLU A 117 -8.86 28.86 9.73
C GLU A 117 -8.91 29.39 8.29
N ILE A 118 -8.59 28.59 7.29
CA ILE A 118 -8.72 28.96 5.86
C ILE A 118 -10.20 29.07 5.46
N GLY A 119 -11.09 28.36 6.13
CA GLY A 119 -12.54 28.45 5.89
C GLY A 119 -13.24 27.13 5.61
N PHE A 120 -12.53 26.00 5.61
CA PHE A 120 -13.14 24.66 5.57
C PHE A 120 -13.89 24.38 6.85
N ARG A 121 -14.85 23.46 6.78
CA ARG A 121 -15.60 22.96 7.95
C ARG A 121 -15.77 21.45 7.85
N ASP A 122 -15.80 20.82 9.00
CA ASP A 122 -16.15 19.41 9.07
C ASP A 122 -17.52 19.16 8.41
N GLY A 123 -17.59 18.13 7.57
CA GLY A 123 -18.79 17.81 6.80
C GLY A 123 -18.82 18.43 5.39
N ASP A 124 -17.89 19.31 5.03
CA ASP A 124 -17.78 19.79 3.65
C ASP A 124 -17.48 18.64 2.69
N ILE A 125 -18.19 18.59 1.56
CA ILE A 125 -17.90 17.69 0.46
C ILE A 125 -17.18 18.47 -0.63
N LEU A 126 -15.95 18.06 -0.96
CA LEU A 126 -15.13 18.71 -1.97
C LEU A 126 -15.71 18.49 -3.37
N LYS A 127 -15.89 19.55 -4.15
CA LYS A 127 -16.45 19.48 -5.52
C LYS A 127 -15.43 19.80 -6.60
N SER A 128 -14.75 20.93 -6.48
CA SER A 128 -13.80 21.36 -7.52
C SER A 128 -12.68 22.22 -6.93
N ALA A 129 -11.54 22.22 -7.60
CA ALA A 129 -10.39 23.09 -7.36
C ALA A 129 -10.08 23.85 -8.65
N ASP A 130 -10.09 25.19 -8.60
CA ASP A 130 -9.96 26.09 -9.77
C ASP A 130 -10.90 25.71 -10.94
N GLY A 131 -12.12 25.25 -10.63
CA GLY A 131 -13.11 24.82 -11.62
C GLY A 131 -12.91 23.40 -12.17
N LYS A 132 -11.82 22.70 -11.83
CA LYS A 132 -11.60 21.28 -12.16
C LYS A 132 -12.35 20.40 -11.14
N GLU A 133 -13.22 19.53 -11.60
CA GLU A 133 -13.97 18.61 -10.74
C GLU A 133 -13.02 17.64 -10.00
N LEU A 134 -13.26 17.48 -8.71
CA LEU A 134 -12.54 16.54 -7.85
C LEU A 134 -13.39 15.29 -7.71
N GLU A 135 -12.93 14.18 -8.27
CA GLU A 135 -13.72 12.94 -8.33
C GLU A 135 -13.33 11.94 -7.24
N ARG A 136 -12.05 11.87 -6.88
CA ARG A 136 -11.48 10.76 -6.09
C ARG A 136 -10.80 11.24 -4.83
N PHE A 137 -11.02 10.49 -3.75
CA PHE A 137 -10.21 10.61 -2.55
C PHE A 137 -8.91 9.81 -2.72
N ASN A 138 -7.84 10.48 -3.07
CA ASN A 138 -6.52 9.89 -3.31
C ASN A 138 -5.40 10.85 -2.84
N MET A 139 -4.14 10.42 -2.99
CA MET A 139 -2.97 11.22 -2.60
C MET A 139 -2.83 12.53 -3.41
N ASP A 140 -3.33 12.58 -4.65
CA ASP A 140 -3.28 13.78 -5.48
C ASP A 140 -4.27 14.85 -5.02
N LEU A 141 -5.35 14.45 -4.34
CA LEU A 141 -6.39 15.37 -3.86
C LEU A 141 -5.83 16.48 -2.99
N LEU A 142 -4.94 16.16 -2.04
CA LEU A 142 -4.30 17.16 -1.18
C LEU A 142 -3.51 18.17 -2.00
N ARG A 143 -2.75 17.69 -2.98
CA ARG A 143 -2.00 18.56 -3.89
C ARG A 143 -2.94 19.47 -4.70
N ASP A 144 -3.97 18.88 -5.32
CA ASP A 144 -4.92 19.64 -6.14
C ASP A 144 -5.64 20.73 -5.34
N ILE A 145 -5.85 20.55 -4.03
CA ILE A 145 -6.44 21.55 -3.14
C ILE A 145 -5.41 22.60 -2.72
N VAL A 146 -4.22 22.18 -2.30
CA VAL A 146 -3.18 23.11 -1.78
C VAL A 146 -2.64 24.02 -2.87
N GLU A 147 -2.55 23.55 -4.11
CA GLU A 147 -2.08 24.31 -5.28
C GLU A 147 -3.19 25.18 -5.91
N ALA A 148 -4.46 24.96 -5.57
CA ALA A 148 -5.57 25.74 -6.11
C ALA A 148 -5.63 27.14 -5.51
N ARG A 149 -6.23 28.09 -6.25
CA ARG A 149 -6.58 29.43 -5.76
C ARG A 149 -7.96 29.47 -5.11
N GLU A 150 -8.87 28.65 -5.61
CA GLU A 150 -10.24 28.56 -5.14
C GLU A 150 -10.69 27.10 -5.10
N VAL A 151 -11.22 26.70 -3.96
CA VAL A 151 -11.83 25.36 -3.78
C VAL A 151 -13.33 25.55 -3.56
N THR A 152 -14.14 24.82 -4.34
CA THR A 152 -15.59 24.78 -4.16
C THR A 152 -15.98 23.54 -3.35
N VAL A 153 -16.73 23.75 -2.29
CA VAL A 153 -17.26 22.68 -1.42
C VAL A 153 -18.78 22.73 -1.41
N LEU A 154 -19.39 21.59 -1.14
CA LEU A 154 -20.82 21.49 -0.82
C LEU A 154 -20.96 21.45 0.69
N ARG A 155 -21.55 22.49 1.28
CA ARG A 155 -21.81 22.65 2.71
C ARG A 155 -23.31 22.83 2.93
N ASP A 156 -23.95 21.96 3.70
CA ASP A 156 -25.39 22.00 3.97
C ASP A 156 -26.24 22.08 2.68
N GLY A 157 -25.82 21.36 1.63
CA GLY A 157 -26.49 21.37 0.33
C GLY A 157 -26.26 22.62 -0.53
N GLN A 158 -25.43 23.58 -0.08
CA GLN A 158 -25.08 24.79 -0.82
C GLN A 158 -23.62 24.81 -1.23
N GLU A 159 -23.35 25.27 -2.44
CA GLU A 159 -21.98 25.48 -2.90
C GLU A 159 -21.36 26.70 -2.20
N LYS A 160 -20.18 26.51 -1.65
CA LYS A 160 -19.36 27.55 -1.04
C LYS A 160 -17.99 27.55 -1.69
N LYS A 161 -17.47 28.75 -1.95
CA LYS A 161 -16.13 28.95 -2.49
C LYS A 161 -15.21 29.36 -1.37
N ILE A 162 -14.06 28.70 -1.28
CA ILE A 162 -13.02 28.94 -0.30
C ILE A 162 -11.79 29.41 -1.07
N LEU A 163 -11.28 30.58 -0.74
CA LEU A 163 -10.05 31.09 -1.31
C LEU A 163 -8.86 30.51 -0.56
N MET A 164 -7.96 29.88 -1.31
CA MET A 164 -6.78 29.25 -0.74
C MET A 164 -5.63 30.28 -0.63
N PRO A 165 -4.99 30.38 0.53
CA PRO A 165 -3.73 31.11 0.65
C PRO A 165 -2.59 30.35 -0.05
N GLU A 166 -1.44 31.00 -0.23
CA GLU A 166 -0.24 30.30 -0.68
C GLU A 166 0.24 29.35 0.44
N LEU A 167 0.23 28.06 0.17
CA LEU A 167 0.59 27.00 1.10
C LEU A 167 1.74 26.16 0.55
N SER A 168 2.57 25.65 1.46
CA SER A 168 3.59 24.65 1.13
C SER A 168 3.01 23.25 1.25
N LEU A 169 2.92 22.51 0.16
CA LEU A 169 2.44 21.12 0.19
C LEU A 169 3.25 20.25 1.17
N LEU A 170 4.57 20.48 1.28
CA LEU A 170 5.43 19.73 2.19
C LEU A 170 5.12 20.00 3.67
N ASP A 171 4.73 21.22 4.00
CA ASP A 171 4.39 21.59 5.37
C ASP A 171 3.02 21.02 5.73
N ILE A 172 2.04 21.18 4.85
CA ILE A 172 0.69 20.65 5.00
C ILE A 172 0.70 19.10 5.12
N ALA A 173 1.52 18.42 4.33
CA ALA A 173 1.60 16.95 4.35
C ALA A 173 2.22 16.38 5.64
N LYS A 174 2.85 17.22 6.46
CA LYS A 174 3.47 16.82 7.75
C LYS A 174 2.61 17.18 8.95
N GLU A 175 1.49 17.85 8.76
CA GLU A 175 0.62 18.25 9.85
C GLU A 175 0.02 17.04 10.57
N ASP A 176 -0.06 17.13 11.87
CA ASP A 176 -0.72 16.16 12.75
C ASP A 176 -1.59 16.92 13.75
N PRO A 177 -2.91 16.74 13.69
CA PRO A 177 -3.67 15.89 12.76
C PRO A 177 -3.59 16.37 11.30
N LEU A 178 -3.81 15.44 10.38
CA LEU A 178 -3.74 15.70 8.94
C LEU A 178 -4.67 16.85 8.53
N PHE A 179 -4.21 17.67 7.56
CA PHE A 179 -4.97 18.82 7.02
C PHE A 179 -6.41 18.45 6.64
N MET A 180 -6.60 17.29 6.04
CA MET A 180 -7.91 16.75 5.72
C MET A 180 -7.95 15.23 5.78
N GLY A 181 -9.11 14.68 6.08
CA GLY A 181 -9.37 13.24 6.10
C GLY A 181 -10.86 12.95 5.89
N THR A 182 -11.22 11.68 5.89
CA THR A 182 -12.63 11.28 5.87
C THR A 182 -13.27 11.54 7.21
N LEU A 183 -14.45 12.18 7.23
CA LEU A 183 -15.22 12.33 8.46
C LEU A 183 -15.99 11.05 8.77
N HIS A 184 -15.78 10.51 9.95
CA HIS A 184 -16.52 9.36 10.46
C HIS A 184 -17.42 9.80 11.62
N PRO A 185 -18.72 9.48 11.57
CA PRO A 185 -19.61 9.82 12.68
C PRO A 185 -19.20 9.08 13.96
N ASN A 186 -19.53 9.67 15.09
CA ASN A 186 -19.24 9.10 16.42
C ASN A 186 -20.19 7.99 16.86
N VAL A 187 -20.85 7.32 15.91
CA VAL A 187 -21.77 6.21 16.14
C VAL A 187 -21.06 4.87 16.00
N VAL A 188 -21.26 4.00 16.96
CA VAL A 188 -20.65 2.66 16.97
C VAL A 188 -21.36 1.75 15.97
N ASP A 189 -20.67 1.34 14.91
CA ASP A 189 -21.22 0.40 13.91
C ASP A 189 -21.16 -1.06 14.37
N SER A 190 -20.06 -1.45 15.02
CA SER A 190 -19.91 -2.82 15.51
C SER A 190 -19.03 -2.87 16.77
N VAL A 191 -19.28 -3.86 17.61
CA VAL A 191 -18.50 -4.11 18.85
C VAL A 191 -17.97 -5.53 18.83
N LEU A 192 -16.66 -5.66 19.01
CA LEU A 192 -16.02 -6.97 19.07
C LEU A 192 -16.47 -7.72 20.33
N ALA A 193 -16.98 -8.94 20.16
CA ALA A 193 -17.42 -9.78 21.27
C ALA A 193 -16.25 -10.08 22.25
N GLY A 194 -16.47 -9.80 23.55
CA GLY A 194 -15.46 -9.95 24.59
C GLY A 194 -14.40 -8.82 24.63
N GLY A 195 -14.47 -7.85 23.73
CA GLY A 195 -13.60 -6.66 23.74
C GLY A 195 -13.92 -5.70 24.89
N SER A 196 -13.09 -4.68 25.07
CA SER A 196 -13.24 -3.69 26.15
C SER A 196 -14.55 -2.92 26.03
N PHE A 197 -14.98 -2.55 24.86
CA PHE A 197 -16.25 -1.85 24.63
C PHE A 197 -17.47 -2.73 24.97
N ALA A 198 -17.43 -4.03 24.60
CA ALA A 198 -18.50 -4.96 24.96
C ALA A 198 -18.57 -5.14 26.50
N LYS A 199 -17.42 -5.22 27.18
CA LYS A 199 -17.35 -5.30 28.66
C LYS A 199 -17.84 -4.03 29.35
N ALA A 200 -17.66 -2.86 28.72
CA ALA A 200 -18.18 -1.58 29.18
C ALA A 200 -19.67 -1.38 28.86
N GLY A 201 -20.32 -2.32 28.18
CA GLY A 201 -21.75 -2.28 27.86
C GLY A 201 -22.11 -1.46 26.63
N ILE A 202 -21.11 -1.02 25.84
CA ILE A 202 -21.31 -0.30 24.58
C ILE A 202 -21.85 -1.27 23.53
N GLN A 203 -22.82 -0.83 22.75
CA GLN A 203 -23.50 -1.62 21.73
C GLN A 203 -23.46 -0.89 20.37
N LYS A 204 -23.76 -1.62 19.30
CA LYS A 204 -24.00 -1.04 17.98
C LYS A 204 -25.13 -0.01 18.07
N GLY A 205 -24.92 1.16 17.48
CA GLY A 205 -25.86 2.28 17.47
C GLY A 205 -25.64 3.28 18.59
N ASP A 206 -24.86 2.96 19.63
CA ASP A 206 -24.50 3.93 20.67
C ASP A 206 -23.62 5.04 20.08
N SER A 207 -23.83 6.28 20.52
CA SER A 207 -23.03 7.44 20.12
C SER A 207 -22.02 7.81 21.21
N LEU A 208 -20.76 7.96 20.86
CA LEU A 208 -19.71 8.41 21.77
C LEU A 208 -19.79 9.93 21.92
N ILE A 209 -19.96 10.43 23.16
CA ILE A 209 -20.20 11.86 23.43
C ILE A 209 -18.98 12.56 23.97
N ALA A 210 -18.23 11.93 24.86
CA ALA A 210 -17.03 12.53 25.44
C ALA A 210 -15.99 11.48 25.83
N PHE A 211 -14.72 11.87 25.73
CA PHE A 211 -13.56 11.10 26.17
C PHE A 211 -12.76 11.93 27.18
N ASN A 212 -12.59 11.44 28.40
CA ASN A 212 -11.95 12.17 29.52
C ASN A 212 -12.44 13.63 29.64
N ASP A 213 -13.76 13.82 29.61
CA ASP A 213 -14.44 15.11 29.64
C ASP A 213 -14.24 16.01 28.41
N VAL A 214 -13.52 15.56 27.37
CA VAL A 214 -13.40 16.23 26.08
C VAL A 214 -14.58 15.83 25.19
N PRO A 215 -15.40 16.76 24.71
CA PRO A 215 -16.53 16.46 23.83
C PRO A 215 -16.06 15.84 22.50
N LEU A 216 -16.76 14.82 22.01
CA LEU A 216 -16.48 14.15 20.75
C LEU A 216 -17.58 14.51 19.73
N ASN A 217 -17.20 15.11 18.61
CA ASN A 217 -18.09 15.41 17.50
C ASN A 217 -18.03 14.36 16.39
N SER A 218 -16.94 13.57 16.37
CA SER A 218 -16.67 12.55 15.36
C SER A 218 -15.88 11.39 15.95
N TRP A 219 -15.87 10.27 15.24
CA TRP A 219 -14.96 9.17 15.55
C TRP A 219 -13.49 9.57 15.38
N ASN A 220 -13.21 10.51 14.49
CA ASN A 220 -11.87 11.07 14.31
C ASN A 220 -11.36 11.73 15.60
N ASP A 221 -12.21 12.49 16.30
CA ASP A 221 -11.84 13.12 17.57
C ASP A 221 -11.50 12.07 18.62
N PHE A 222 -12.32 11.00 18.69
CA PHE A 222 -12.04 9.87 19.60
C PHE A 222 -10.69 9.23 19.29
N MET A 223 -10.35 9.01 18.01
CA MET A 223 -9.08 8.41 17.61
C MET A 223 -7.89 9.32 17.93
N ASN A 224 -8.03 10.63 17.76
CA ASN A 224 -7.00 11.60 18.12
C ASN A 224 -6.75 11.59 19.65
N GLU A 225 -7.79 11.67 20.47
CA GLU A 225 -7.67 11.62 21.94
C GLU A 225 -7.06 10.28 22.43
N MET A 226 -7.42 9.17 21.78
CA MET A 226 -6.82 7.86 22.07
C MET A 226 -5.34 7.82 21.69
N SER A 227 -4.95 8.42 20.56
CA SER A 227 -3.56 8.52 20.13
C SER A 227 -2.74 9.34 21.12
N ASP A 228 -3.24 10.50 21.53
CA ASP A 228 -2.61 11.37 22.51
C ASP A 228 -2.42 10.70 23.87
N LEU A 229 -3.46 9.97 24.32
CA LEU A 229 -3.36 9.19 25.56
C LEU A 229 -2.27 8.12 25.47
N ARG A 230 -2.18 7.45 24.32
CA ARG A 230 -1.16 6.44 24.07
C ARG A 230 0.24 7.05 24.10
N VAL A 231 0.47 8.16 23.41
CA VAL A 231 1.76 8.87 23.39
C VAL A 231 2.14 9.32 24.81
N LYS A 232 1.21 9.89 25.57
CA LYS A 232 1.43 10.29 26.98
C LYS A 232 1.80 9.08 27.85
N ALA A 233 1.14 7.93 27.68
CA ALA A 233 1.44 6.71 28.44
C ALA A 233 2.82 6.14 28.07
N GLU A 234 3.20 6.14 26.80
CA GLU A 234 4.52 5.72 26.32
C GLU A 234 5.64 6.61 26.89
N LEU A 235 5.46 7.93 26.87
CA LEU A 235 6.42 8.88 27.45
C LEU A 235 6.55 8.70 28.98
N ALA A 236 5.46 8.36 29.66
CA ALA A 236 5.46 8.06 31.11
C ALA A 236 5.93 6.64 31.44
N GLN A 237 6.32 5.83 30.43
CA GLN A 237 6.69 4.41 30.56
C GLN A 237 5.61 3.57 31.28
N GLN A 238 4.35 3.92 31.07
CA GLN A 238 3.19 3.19 31.62
C GLN A 238 2.75 2.10 30.62
N THR A 239 2.49 0.91 31.13
CA THR A 239 1.97 -0.22 30.33
C THR A 239 0.45 -0.20 30.19
N THR A 240 -0.23 0.58 31.02
CA THR A 240 -1.70 0.70 31.04
C THR A 240 -2.09 2.15 31.27
N ALA A 241 -3.08 2.62 30.54
CA ALA A 241 -3.73 3.90 30.75
C ALA A 241 -5.25 3.68 30.91
N SER A 242 -5.85 4.39 31.86
CA SER A 242 -7.30 4.38 32.05
C SER A 242 -7.92 5.65 31.48
N PHE A 243 -9.11 5.54 30.93
CA PHE A 243 -9.88 6.67 30.42
C PHE A 243 -11.36 6.50 30.78
N SER A 244 -12.08 7.59 30.77
CA SER A 244 -13.54 7.62 30.89
C SER A 244 -14.15 7.87 29.51
N LEU A 245 -15.27 7.20 29.22
CA LEU A 245 -15.99 7.37 27.96
C LEU A 245 -17.48 7.58 28.28
N VAL A 246 -18.03 8.68 27.80
CA VAL A 246 -19.46 8.97 27.89
C VAL A 246 -20.11 8.63 26.55
N TYR A 247 -21.19 7.88 26.61
CA TYR A 247 -21.95 7.51 25.41
C TYR A 247 -23.44 7.65 25.66
N SER A 248 -24.22 7.82 24.58
CA SER A 248 -25.69 7.78 24.60
C SER A 248 -26.21 6.65 23.73
N ARG A 249 -27.37 6.15 24.10
CA ARG A 249 -28.10 5.08 23.41
C ARG A 249 -29.33 5.62 22.71
#